data_c2947df16b9cfbc10f04c53cd738d868
#
_entry.id   c2947df16b9cfbc10f04c53cd738d868
#
_cell.length_a   1.000
_cell.length_b   1.000
_cell.length_c   1.000
_cell.angle_alpha   90.00
_cell.angle_beta   90.00
_cell.angle_gamma   90.00
#
_symmetry.space_group_name_H-M   'P 1'
#
loop_
_entity.id
_entity.type
_entity.pdbx_description
1 polymer ?
#
loop_
_entity_poly.entity_id
_entity_poly.type
_entity_poly.pdbx_seq_one_letter_code
_entity_poly.pdbx_strand_id
1 'polypeptide(L)'
;MLHRLPFWENLSPDEKATVSLRAVTKRFAKGQLVTSNSSTCLGIVLILSGAIRVGLVSDEGREITLYRAGEGDVCVSTASCVIRQLTFDTEVTADRDTAVLVVPSSVCAKLMESNVHVRAFVFEKQTERYSQTVWAIQTMLFKRFDQRLATYLVSVHDRTGSAEVKKTQEEIAREVNSAREVVARMLREFSARGLVEIKRGTIRLRDIEGLRKIG
;
A
#
# COMPACT_ATOMS: atom_id res chain seq x y z
N MET A 1 16.32 12.59 -10.75
CA MET A 1 14.98 12.06 -10.33
C MET A 1 14.55 10.89 -11.22
N LEU A 2 14.53 11.03 -12.55
CA LEU A 2 14.13 9.98 -13.49
C LEU A 2 14.97 8.71 -13.40
N HIS A 3 16.28 8.84 -13.13
CA HIS A 3 17.20 7.72 -12.94
C HIS A 3 16.81 6.81 -11.75
N ARG A 4 15.87 7.22 -10.89
CA ARG A 4 15.29 6.36 -9.84
C ARG A 4 14.23 5.38 -10.37
N LEU A 5 13.79 5.52 -11.63
CA LEU A 5 12.94 4.51 -12.26
C LEU A 5 13.76 3.24 -12.51
N PRO A 6 13.36 2.08 -11.99
CA PRO A 6 14.18 0.85 -12.05
C PRO A 6 14.55 0.39 -13.47
N PHE A 7 13.73 0.76 -14.47
CA PHE A 7 13.96 0.43 -15.87
C PHE A 7 14.70 1.55 -16.65
N TRP A 8 15.09 2.65 -15.99
CA TRP A 8 15.67 3.83 -16.66
C TRP A 8 16.89 3.53 -17.52
N GLU A 9 17.81 2.72 -17.00
CA GLU A 9 19.04 2.37 -17.73
C GLU A 9 18.80 1.49 -18.95
N ASN A 10 17.68 0.80 -19.00
CA ASN A 10 17.28 -0.05 -20.11
C ASN A 10 16.50 0.69 -21.21
N LEU A 11 16.27 2.01 -21.05
CA LEU A 11 15.61 2.83 -22.06
C LEU A 11 16.60 3.30 -23.10
N SER A 12 16.18 3.30 -24.37
CA SER A 12 16.91 3.95 -25.47
C SER A 12 16.98 5.48 -25.28
N PRO A 13 17.87 6.20 -25.99
CA PRO A 13 17.93 7.65 -25.92
C PRO A 13 16.59 8.35 -26.22
N ASP A 14 15.84 7.87 -27.22
CA ASP A 14 14.54 8.41 -27.62
C ASP A 14 13.46 8.16 -26.56
N GLU A 15 13.48 6.95 -25.96
CA GLU A 15 12.58 6.60 -24.84
C GLU A 15 12.89 7.46 -23.61
N LYS A 16 14.18 7.65 -23.27
CA LYS A 16 14.62 8.57 -22.20
C LYS A 16 14.15 9.99 -22.43
N ALA A 17 14.29 10.50 -23.66
CA ALA A 17 13.81 11.82 -24.04
C ALA A 17 12.29 11.94 -23.89
N THR A 18 11.54 10.93 -24.36
CA THR A 18 10.08 10.89 -24.26
C THR A 18 9.63 10.89 -22.79
N VAL A 19 10.21 10.02 -21.95
CA VAL A 19 9.89 9.97 -20.51
C VAL A 19 10.26 11.29 -19.83
N SER A 20 11.42 11.89 -20.17
CA SER A 20 11.87 13.15 -19.58
C SER A 20 10.92 14.31 -19.89
N LEU A 21 10.39 14.35 -21.11
CA LEU A 21 9.46 15.39 -21.56
C LEU A 21 8.06 15.24 -20.92
N ARG A 22 7.63 13.99 -20.67
CA ARG A 22 6.22 13.71 -20.31
C ARG A 22 6.00 13.36 -18.86
N ALA A 23 7.03 12.93 -18.13
CA ALA A 23 6.90 12.60 -16.72
C ALA A 23 6.66 13.87 -15.89
N VAL A 24 5.76 13.78 -14.93
CA VAL A 24 5.38 14.88 -14.05
C VAL A 24 5.46 14.50 -12.60
N THR A 25 5.80 15.46 -11.73
CA THR A 25 5.73 15.28 -10.29
C THR A 25 4.37 15.76 -9.78
N LYS A 26 3.72 14.93 -8.95
CA LYS A 26 2.48 15.30 -8.24
C LYS A 26 2.68 15.15 -6.74
N ARG A 27 1.89 15.92 -5.98
CA ARG A 27 1.84 15.85 -4.52
C ARG A 27 0.42 15.59 -4.06
N PHE A 28 0.30 14.80 -3.00
CA PHE A 28 -0.97 14.44 -2.40
C PHE A 28 -0.86 14.59 -0.88
N ALA A 29 -1.85 15.21 -0.27
CA ALA A 29 -1.95 15.29 1.18
C ALA A 29 -2.37 13.95 1.77
N LYS A 30 -2.07 13.70 3.04
CA LYS A 30 -2.54 12.50 3.77
C LYS A 30 -4.05 12.31 3.59
N GLY A 31 -4.48 11.11 3.21
CA GLY A 31 -5.87 10.73 2.96
C GLY A 31 -6.42 11.13 1.59
N GLN A 32 -5.67 11.88 0.78
CA GLN A 32 -6.11 12.26 -0.55
C GLN A 32 -6.11 11.07 -1.51
N LEU A 33 -7.17 10.97 -2.33
CA LEU A 33 -7.25 9.99 -3.41
C LEU A 33 -6.20 10.33 -4.48
N VAL A 34 -5.36 9.35 -4.79
CA VAL A 34 -4.34 9.44 -5.85
C VAL A 34 -4.97 9.05 -7.19
N THR A 35 -5.69 7.94 -7.22
CA THR A 35 -6.47 7.46 -8.36
C THR A 35 -7.45 6.37 -7.94
N SER A 36 -8.52 6.21 -8.74
CA SER A 36 -9.42 5.04 -8.72
C SER A 36 -9.64 4.59 -10.16
N ASN A 37 -10.12 3.37 -10.37
CA ASN A 37 -10.37 2.87 -11.72
C ASN A 37 -11.50 3.62 -12.45
N SER A 38 -12.42 4.24 -11.70
CA SER A 38 -13.45 5.14 -12.23
C SER A 38 -12.89 6.52 -12.64
N SER A 39 -11.64 6.83 -12.27
CA SER A 39 -10.95 8.08 -12.59
C SER A 39 -9.91 7.89 -13.69
N THR A 40 -9.31 9.01 -14.12
CA THR A 40 -8.27 9.00 -15.14
C THR A 40 -7.05 8.18 -14.71
N CYS A 41 -6.70 7.19 -15.50
CA CYS A 41 -5.51 6.37 -15.31
C CYS A 41 -4.23 7.23 -15.33
N LEU A 42 -3.45 7.17 -14.26
CA LEU A 42 -2.24 7.99 -14.15
C LEU A 42 -1.07 7.43 -14.96
N GLY A 43 -0.93 6.10 -15.00
CA GLY A 43 0.25 5.44 -15.53
C GLY A 43 1.12 4.84 -14.42
N ILE A 44 2.43 4.67 -14.66
CA ILE A 44 3.37 4.16 -13.66
C ILE A 44 3.75 5.28 -12.69
N VAL A 45 3.70 4.99 -11.39
CA VAL A 45 3.98 5.95 -10.32
C VAL A 45 5.17 5.49 -9.48
N LEU A 46 6.23 6.28 -9.42
CA LEU A 46 7.34 6.11 -8.48
C LEU A 46 7.12 7.01 -7.26
N ILE A 47 7.15 6.44 -6.06
CA ILE A 47 7.01 7.20 -4.82
C ILE A 47 8.36 7.89 -4.51
N LEU A 48 8.39 9.22 -4.53
CA LEU A 48 9.58 10.03 -4.25
C LEU A 48 9.77 10.26 -2.76
N SER A 49 8.66 10.43 -2.05
CA SER A 49 8.59 10.53 -0.58
C SER A 49 7.18 10.20 -0.11
N GLY A 50 7.03 9.80 1.13
CA GLY A 50 5.73 9.44 1.69
C GLY A 50 5.37 7.97 1.51
N ALA A 51 4.08 7.67 1.37
CA ALA A 51 3.56 6.33 1.13
C ALA A 51 2.13 6.38 0.56
N ILE A 52 1.78 5.42 -0.26
CA ILE A 52 0.43 5.18 -0.75
C ILE A 52 -0.10 3.85 -0.25
N ARG A 53 -1.41 3.75 -0.17
CA ARG A 53 -2.17 2.55 0.15
C ARG A 53 -3.05 2.20 -1.04
N VAL A 54 -3.01 0.95 -1.44
CA VAL A 54 -3.87 0.39 -2.49
C VAL A 54 -4.87 -0.54 -1.83
N GLY A 55 -6.13 -0.35 -2.11
CA GLY A 55 -7.21 -1.09 -1.48
C GLY A 55 -8.45 -1.24 -2.35
N LEU A 56 -9.42 -1.94 -1.79
CA LEU A 56 -10.77 -2.07 -2.32
C LEU A 56 -11.71 -1.32 -1.38
N VAL A 57 -12.75 -0.72 -1.95
CA VAL A 57 -13.84 -0.09 -1.21
C VAL A 57 -15.13 -0.78 -1.60
N SER A 58 -15.90 -1.27 -0.64
CA SER A 58 -17.22 -1.84 -0.89
C SER A 58 -18.26 -0.74 -1.09
N ASP A 59 -19.42 -1.10 -1.64
CA ASP A 59 -20.57 -0.20 -1.81
C ASP A 59 -21.04 0.43 -0.48
N GLU A 60 -20.78 -0.26 0.64
CA GLU A 60 -21.05 0.23 2.01
C GLU A 60 -19.93 1.11 2.58
N GLY A 61 -18.89 1.43 1.79
CA GLY A 61 -17.74 2.24 2.21
C GLY A 61 -16.73 1.51 3.10
N ARG A 62 -16.76 0.18 3.17
CA ARG A 62 -15.74 -0.61 3.88
C ARG A 62 -14.47 -0.69 3.04
N GLU A 63 -13.36 -0.33 3.64
CA GLU A 63 -12.05 -0.35 3.00
C GLU A 63 -11.26 -1.62 3.36
N ILE A 64 -10.69 -2.27 2.37
CA ILE A 64 -9.75 -3.39 2.52
C ILE A 64 -8.41 -2.97 1.92
N THR A 65 -7.35 -3.00 2.71
CA THR A 65 -6.00 -2.75 2.22
C THR A 65 -5.44 -4.02 1.57
N LEU A 66 -5.06 -3.92 0.30
CA LEU A 66 -4.37 -4.99 -0.42
C LEU A 66 -2.86 -4.93 -0.16
N TYR A 67 -2.27 -3.74 -0.34
CA TYR A 67 -0.85 -3.51 -0.06
C TYR A 67 -0.55 -2.02 0.10
N ARG A 68 0.69 -1.73 0.53
CA ARG A 68 1.26 -0.38 0.59
C ARG A 68 2.52 -0.29 -0.24
N ALA A 69 2.80 0.93 -0.70
CA ALA A 69 4.06 1.26 -1.36
C ALA A 69 4.63 2.52 -0.71
N GLY A 70 5.90 2.46 -0.36
CA GLY A 70 6.64 3.54 0.29
C GLY A 70 7.64 4.23 -0.64
N GLU A 71 8.49 5.08 -0.07
CA GLU A 71 9.54 5.76 -0.83
C GLU A 71 10.45 4.77 -1.56
N GLY A 72 10.69 5.05 -2.85
CA GLY A 72 11.48 4.20 -3.74
C GLY A 72 10.67 3.11 -4.44
N ASP A 73 9.47 2.78 -3.96
CA ASP A 73 8.61 1.79 -4.60
C ASP A 73 7.95 2.34 -5.86
N VAL A 74 7.67 1.41 -6.79
CA VAL A 74 6.90 1.70 -8.01
C VAL A 74 5.52 1.06 -7.91
N CYS A 75 4.48 1.87 -8.08
CA CYS A 75 3.10 1.41 -8.21
C CYS A 75 2.72 1.31 -9.68
N VAL A 76 2.39 0.10 -10.11
CA VAL A 76 1.91 -0.19 -11.48
C VAL A 76 0.39 -0.36 -11.53
N SER A 77 -0.30 -0.52 -10.39
CA SER A 77 -1.77 -0.58 -10.33
C SER A 77 -2.44 0.71 -10.78
N THR A 78 -1.72 1.84 -10.70
CA THR A 78 -2.16 3.14 -11.24
C THR A 78 -2.14 3.19 -12.78
N ALA A 79 -1.60 2.13 -13.43
CA ALA A 79 -1.55 1.95 -14.88
C ALA A 79 -2.56 0.88 -15.35
N SER A 80 -3.66 0.67 -14.64
CA SER A 80 -4.68 -0.35 -14.94
C SER A 80 -5.23 -0.29 -16.36
N CYS A 81 -5.33 0.89 -16.94
CA CYS A 81 -5.76 1.09 -18.32
C CYS A 81 -4.78 0.54 -19.37
N VAL A 82 -3.51 0.36 -19.01
CA VAL A 82 -2.48 -0.25 -19.89
C VAL A 82 -2.50 -1.78 -19.73
N ILE A 83 -2.93 -2.27 -18.58
CA ILE A 83 -3.02 -3.69 -18.24
C ILE A 83 -4.49 -4.11 -18.35
N ARG A 84 -4.94 -4.42 -19.56
CA ARG A 84 -6.35 -4.70 -19.90
C ARG A 84 -7.00 -5.86 -19.14
N GLN A 85 -6.21 -6.71 -18.48
CA GLN A 85 -6.69 -7.87 -17.73
C GLN A 85 -7.14 -7.54 -16.30
N LEU A 86 -6.96 -6.31 -15.81
CA LEU A 86 -7.43 -5.93 -14.49
C LEU A 86 -8.95 -5.64 -14.53
N THR A 87 -9.72 -6.53 -13.90
CA THR A 87 -11.20 -6.52 -13.92
C THR A 87 -11.81 -6.03 -12.59
N PHE A 88 -10.99 -5.57 -11.64
CA PHE A 88 -11.44 -5.12 -10.32
C PHE A 88 -11.04 -3.67 -10.07
N ASP A 89 -11.89 -2.96 -9.35
CA ASP A 89 -11.67 -1.57 -9.01
C ASP A 89 -10.78 -1.45 -7.76
N THR A 90 -9.70 -0.70 -7.88
CA THR A 90 -8.84 -0.37 -6.75
C THR A 90 -8.82 1.13 -6.51
N GLU A 91 -8.79 1.50 -5.25
CA GLU A 91 -8.50 2.87 -4.84
C GLU A 91 -7.07 2.99 -4.33
N VAL A 92 -6.39 4.04 -4.78
CA VAL A 92 -5.06 4.41 -4.32
C VAL A 92 -5.15 5.72 -3.55
N THR A 93 -4.82 5.67 -2.26
CA THR A 93 -4.86 6.84 -1.37
C THR A 93 -3.48 7.12 -0.78
N ALA A 94 -3.18 8.39 -0.50
CA ALA A 94 -1.97 8.78 0.19
C ALA A 94 -2.09 8.48 1.69
N ASP A 95 -1.24 7.59 2.23
CA ASP A 95 -1.22 7.25 3.67
C ASP A 95 -0.63 8.37 4.54
N ARG A 96 0.18 9.22 3.93
CA ARG A 96 0.79 10.43 4.50
C ARG A 96 1.06 11.41 3.35
N ASP A 97 1.52 12.62 3.65
CA ASP A 97 1.91 13.57 2.62
C ASP A 97 2.93 12.91 1.69
N THR A 98 2.60 12.84 0.40
CA THR A 98 3.28 11.98 -0.57
C THR A 98 3.61 12.77 -1.83
N ALA A 99 4.85 12.68 -2.28
CA ALA A 99 5.27 13.15 -3.57
C ALA A 99 5.58 11.98 -4.49
N VAL A 100 5.13 12.04 -5.72
CA VAL A 100 5.30 10.98 -6.71
C VAL A 100 5.78 11.52 -8.04
N LEU A 101 6.55 10.70 -8.76
CA LEU A 101 6.85 10.89 -10.18
C LEU A 101 5.90 10.00 -10.99
N VAL A 102 5.16 10.59 -11.89
CA VAL A 102 4.17 9.91 -12.75
C VAL A 102 4.72 9.83 -14.16
N VAL A 103 4.86 8.62 -14.69
CA VAL A 103 5.04 8.35 -16.12
C VAL A 103 3.65 8.10 -16.71
N PRO A 104 3.15 8.99 -17.59
CA PRO A 104 1.75 8.90 -18.07
C PRO A 104 1.43 7.59 -18.76
N SER A 105 0.17 7.15 -18.66
CA SER A 105 -0.31 5.88 -19.22
C SER A 105 -0.01 5.75 -20.72
N SER A 106 -0.13 6.80 -21.49
CA SER A 106 0.18 6.79 -22.93
C SER A 106 1.66 6.54 -23.24
N VAL A 107 2.57 7.00 -22.35
CA VAL A 107 3.99 6.70 -22.45
C VAL A 107 4.26 5.26 -22.02
N CYS A 108 3.66 4.83 -20.91
CA CYS A 108 3.77 3.45 -20.42
C CYS A 108 3.33 2.42 -21.46
N ALA A 109 2.20 2.66 -22.13
CA ALA A 109 1.69 1.78 -23.18
C ALA A 109 2.72 1.59 -24.29
N LYS A 110 3.27 2.68 -24.82
CA LYS A 110 4.30 2.63 -25.86
C LYS A 110 5.56 1.89 -25.39
N LEU A 111 6.04 2.19 -24.19
CA LEU A 111 7.21 1.52 -23.62
C LEU A 111 6.98 0.00 -23.43
N MET A 112 5.79 -0.42 -23.00
CA MET A 112 5.45 -1.82 -22.85
C MET A 112 5.36 -2.55 -24.20
N GLU A 113 5.03 -1.86 -25.30
CA GLU A 113 5.02 -2.42 -26.64
C GLU A 113 6.44 -2.56 -27.22
N SER A 114 7.28 -1.52 -27.06
CA SER A 114 8.60 -1.41 -27.71
C SER A 114 9.74 -1.99 -26.88
N ASN A 115 9.67 -1.95 -25.54
CA ASN A 115 10.77 -2.25 -24.66
C ASN A 115 10.51 -3.48 -23.78
N VAL A 116 11.24 -4.56 -24.04
CA VAL A 116 11.09 -5.84 -23.32
C VAL A 116 11.42 -5.71 -21.83
N HIS A 117 12.37 -4.85 -21.45
CA HIS A 117 12.77 -4.66 -20.05
C HIS A 117 11.69 -3.93 -19.25
N VAL A 118 11.04 -2.92 -19.85
CA VAL A 118 9.90 -2.25 -19.21
C VAL A 118 8.74 -3.22 -19.06
N ARG A 119 8.45 -4.01 -20.07
CA ARG A 119 7.40 -5.05 -20.02
C ARG A 119 7.68 -6.08 -18.94
N ALA A 120 8.88 -6.63 -18.88
CA ALA A 120 9.29 -7.58 -17.85
C ALA A 120 9.14 -6.98 -16.45
N PHE A 121 9.66 -5.77 -16.22
CA PHE A 121 9.53 -5.05 -14.95
C PHE A 121 8.07 -4.88 -14.50
N VAL A 122 7.17 -4.48 -15.41
CA VAL A 122 5.74 -4.32 -15.09
C VAL A 122 5.12 -5.66 -14.69
N PHE A 123 5.41 -6.76 -15.42
CA PHE A 123 4.89 -8.08 -15.08
C PHE A 123 5.46 -8.62 -13.77
N GLU A 124 6.74 -8.43 -13.49
CA GLU A 124 7.35 -8.79 -12.19
C GLU A 124 6.66 -8.05 -11.04
N LYS A 125 6.44 -6.75 -11.17
CA LYS A 125 5.73 -5.96 -10.17
C LYS A 125 4.28 -6.39 -9.99
N GLN A 126 3.58 -6.74 -11.05
CA GLN A 126 2.21 -7.28 -10.94
C GLN A 126 2.18 -8.64 -10.25
N THR A 127 3.13 -9.52 -10.54
CA THR A 127 3.25 -10.82 -9.86
C THR A 127 3.52 -10.66 -8.36
N GLU A 128 4.39 -9.71 -7.99
CA GLU A 128 4.63 -9.36 -6.58
C GLU A 128 3.34 -8.86 -5.90
N ARG A 129 2.59 -7.97 -6.55
CA ARG A 129 1.32 -7.44 -6.03
C ARG A 129 0.24 -8.51 -5.94
N TYR A 130 0.18 -9.42 -6.91
CA TYR A 130 -0.70 -10.58 -6.85
C TYR A 130 -0.39 -11.45 -5.62
N SER A 131 0.87 -11.79 -5.38
CA SER A 131 1.29 -12.55 -4.19
C SER A 131 0.91 -11.85 -2.89
N GLN A 132 1.12 -10.53 -2.79
CA GLN A 132 0.73 -9.75 -1.61
C GLN A 132 -0.79 -9.75 -1.40
N THR A 133 -1.56 -9.65 -2.47
CA THR A 133 -3.03 -9.68 -2.42
C THR A 133 -3.53 -11.06 -1.97
N VAL A 134 -2.99 -12.15 -2.54
CA VAL A 134 -3.34 -13.52 -2.12
C VAL A 134 -3.00 -13.74 -0.65
N TRP A 135 -1.83 -13.28 -0.20
CA TRP A 135 -1.44 -13.36 1.21
C TRP A 135 -2.40 -12.58 2.13
N ALA A 136 -2.83 -11.38 1.72
CA ALA A 136 -3.81 -10.60 2.47
C ALA A 136 -5.15 -11.34 2.59
N ILE A 137 -5.63 -11.93 1.49
CA ILE A 137 -6.85 -12.75 1.46
C ILE A 137 -6.71 -13.99 2.37
N GLN A 138 -5.61 -14.73 2.27
CA GLN A 138 -5.35 -15.88 3.15
C GLN A 138 -5.36 -15.47 4.61
N THR A 139 -4.71 -14.36 4.95
CA THR A 139 -4.69 -13.84 6.32
C THR A 139 -6.10 -13.49 6.82
N MET A 140 -6.94 -12.90 5.97
CA MET A 140 -8.33 -12.58 6.33
C MET A 140 -9.21 -13.82 6.53
N LEU A 141 -9.02 -14.84 5.70
CA LEU A 141 -9.87 -16.05 5.73
C LEU A 141 -9.43 -17.04 6.81
N PHE A 142 -8.13 -17.20 7.04
CA PHE A 142 -7.62 -18.29 7.88
C PHE A 142 -7.07 -17.86 9.24
N LYS A 143 -6.69 -16.58 9.41
CA LYS A 143 -6.27 -16.07 10.72
C LYS A 143 -7.46 -15.47 11.48
N ARG A 144 -7.61 -15.86 12.76
CA ARG A 144 -8.57 -15.25 13.67
C ARG A 144 -8.23 -13.78 13.88
N PHE A 145 -9.23 -12.98 14.26
CA PHE A 145 -9.03 -11.53 14.38
C PHE A 145 -8.01 -11.16 15.48
N ASP A 146 -8.02 -11.87 16.61
CA ASP A 146 -7.03 -11.69 17.68
C ASP A 146 -5.59 -11.91 17.17
N GLN A 147 -5.37 -12.95 16.36
CA GLN A 147 -4.08 -13.22 15.73
C GLN A 147 -3.65 -12.12 14.76
N ARG A 148 -4.57 -11.65 13.91
CA ARG A 148 -4.27 -10.55 12.96
C ARG A 148 -3.87 -9.27 13.67
N LEU A 149 -4.63 -8.91 14.74
CA LEU A 149 -4.34 -7.70 15.51
C LEU A 149 -3.01 -7.85 16.26
N ALA A 150 -2.73 -8.99 16.89
CA ALA A 150 -1.46 -9.24 17.58
C ALA A 150 -0.28 -9.17 16.61
N THR A 151 -0.35 -9.89 15.46
CA THR A 151 0.66 -9.85 14.40
C THR A 151 0.94 -8.42 13.93
N TYR A 152 -0.13 -7.63 13.71
CA TYR A 152 0.00 -6.24 13.30
C TYR A 152 0.75 -5.38 14.35
N LEU A 153 0.34 -5.45 15.61
CA LEU A 153 0.96 -4.67 16.69
C LEU A 153 2.45 -5.00 16.84
N VAL A 154 2.79 -6.29 16.78
CA VAL A 154 4.19 -6.76 16.82
C VAL A 154 4.96 -6.27 15.60
N SER A 155 4.40 -6.32 14.41
CA SER A 155 5.06 -5.85 13.18
C SER A 155 5.38 -4.35 13.21
N VAL A 156 4.53 -3.54 13.85
CA VAL A 156 4.81 -2.11 14.05
C VAL A 156 5.99 -1.94 14.99
N HIS A 157 6.04 -2.70 16.09
CA HIS A 157 7.17 -2.70 17.02
C HIS A 157 8.48 -3.08 16.33
N ASP A 158 8.50 -4.19 15.60
CA ASP A 158 9.71 -4.70 14.93
C ASP A 158 10.27 -3.71 13.90
N ARG A 159 9.38 -3.00 13.21
CA ARG A 159 9.76 -1.98 12.21
C ARG A 159 10.25 -0.67 12.83
N THR A 160 9.69 -0.25 13.97
CA THR A 160 9.95 1.07 14.56
C THR A 160 10.91 1.04 15.76
N GLY A 161 11.13 -0.14 16.35
CA GLY A 161 11.82 -0.30 17.63
C GLY A 161 11.06 0.26 18.83
N SER A 162 9.82 0.74 18.64
CA SER A 162 9.01 1.40 19.68
C SER A 162 7.97 0.45 20.25
N ALA A 163 7.83 0.43 21.58
CA ALA A 163 6.71 -0.22 22.24
C ALA A 163 5.40 0.60 22.16
N GLU A 164 5.39 1.76 21.50
CA GLU A 164 4.21 2.60 21.33
C GLU A 164 3.75 2.63 19.88
N VAL A 165 2.51 2.20 19.65
CA VAL A 165 1.82 2.29 18.36
C VAL A 165 0.97 3.56 18.37
N LYS A 166 1.46 4.62 17.72
CA LYS A 166 0.78 5.92 17.63
C LYS A 166 -0.21 5.92 16.47
N LYS A 167 -1.33 5.21 16.66
CA LYS A 167 -2.42 5.11 15.70
C LYS A 167 -3.76 5.09 16.42
N THR A 168 -4.77 5.66 15.78
CA THR A 168 -6.17 5.56 16.22
C THR A 168 -6.69 4.15 15.99
N GLN A 169 -7.75 3.78 16.70
CA GLN A 169 -8.42 2.48 16.48
C GLN A 169 -8.99 2.36 15.06
N GLU A 170 -9.39 3.47 14.45
CA GLU A 170 -9.83 3.55 13.06
C GLU A 170 -8.68 3.22 12.09
N GLU A 171 -7.51 3.85 12.29
CA GLU A 171 -6.32 3.55 11.48
C GLU A 171 -5.88 2.09 11.66
N ILE A 172 -5.96 1.54 12.88
CA ILE A 172 -5.66 0.12 13.14
C ILE A 172 -6.68 -0.78 12.43
N ALA A 173 -7.97 -0.43 12.46
CA ALA A 173 -9.02 -1.20 11.80
C ALA A 173 -8.76 -1.36 10.30
N ARG A 174 -8.33 -0.29 9.63
CA ARG A 174 -7.93 -0.33 8.21
C ARG A 174 -6.72 -1.23 7.98
N GLU A 175 -5.76 -1.25 8.93
CA GLU A 175 -4.55 -2.09 8.81
C GLU A 175 -4.84 -3.58 8.92
N VAL A 176 -5.75 -3.95 9.82
CA VAL A 176 -6.11 -5.35 10.08
C VAL A 176 -7.37 -5.79 9.32
N ASN A 177 -7.85 -4.96 8.39
CA ASN A 177 -9.05 -5.21 7.58
C ASN A 177 -10.25 -5.62 8.44
N SER A 178 -10.67 -4.70 9.34
CA SER A 178 -11.77 -4.93 10.29
C SER A 178 -12.52 -3.63 10.62
N ALA A 179 -13.62 -3.74 11.36
CA ALA A 179 -14.34 -2.57 11.86
C ALA A 179 -13.68 -2.02 13.13
N ARG A 180 -13.78 -0.71 13.35
CA ARG A 180 -13.24 -0.01 14.53
C ARG A 180 -13.75 -0.62 15.84
N GLU A 181 -15.03 -0.97 15.89
CA GLU A 181 -15.69 -1.55 17.08
C GLU A 181 -15.08 -2.90 17.45
N VAL A 182 -14.72 -3.71 16.44
CA VAL A 182 -14.07 -5.01 16.64
C VAL A 182 -12.65 -4.82 17.19
N VAL A 183 -11.91 -3.85 16.63
CA VAL A 183 -10.58 -3.48 17.16
C VAL A 183 -10.69 -2.98 18.59
N ALA A 184 -11.64 -2.08 18.89
CA ALA A 184 -11.84 -1.53 20.23
C ALA A 184 -12.14 -2.63 21.25
N ARG A 185 -12.98 -3.61 20.89
CA ARG A 185 -13.31 -4.76 21.74
C ARG A 185 -12.09 -5.64 22.01
N MET A 186 -11.34 -5.99 20.97
CA MET A 186 -10.17 -6.85 21.09
C MET A 186 -9.02 -6.18 21.86
N LEU A 187 -8.81 -4.88 21.66
CA LEU A 187 -7.80 -4.12 22.43
C LEU A 187 -8.14 -4.08 23.92
N ARG A 188 -9.43 -3.97 24.29
CA ARG A 188 -9.86 -4.08 25.69
C ARG A 188 -9.58 -5.47 26.26
N GLU A 189 -9.82 -6.53 25.49
CA GLU A 189 -9.47 -7.90 25.87
C GLU A 189 -7.96 -8.08 26.08
N PHE A 190 -7.14 -7.56 25.13
CA PHE A 190 -5.69 -7.58 25.28
C PHE A 190 -5.20 -6.76 26.48
N SER A 191 -5.86 -5.64 26.78
CA SER A 191 -5.55 -4.82 27.95
C SER A 191 -5.89 -5.55 29.25
N ALA A 192 -7.03 -6.23 29.33
CA ALA A 192 -7.42 -7.03 30.49
C ALA A 192 -6.44 -8.19 30.74
N ARG A 193 -5.81 -8.72 29.69
CA ARG A 193 -4.76 -9.74 29.77
C ARG A 193 -3.35 -9.18 30.05
N GLY A 194 -3.21 -7.87 30.20
CA GLY A 194 -1.91 -7.19 30.45
C GLY A 194 -1.00 -7.10 29.22
N LEU A 195 -1.48 -7.46 28.03
CA LEU A 195 -0.68 -7.46 26.81
C LEU A 195 -0.43 -6.04 26.26
N VAL A 196 -1.42 -5.16 26.43
CA VAL A 196 -1.35 -3.76 25.96
C VAL A 196 -1.94 -2.80 26.98
N GLU A 197 -1.58 -1.51 26.89
CA GLU A 197 -2.21 -0.40 27.59
C GLU A 197 -2.78 0.57 26.57
N ILE A 198 -4.06 0.91 26.71
CA ILE A 198 -4.78 1.79 25.78
C ILE A 198 -4.69 3.23 26.30
N LYS A 199 -4.14 4.14 25.51
CA LYS A 199 -4.17 5.60 25.75
C LYS A 199 -4.85 6.30 24.56
N ARG A 200 -5.22 7.55 24.74
CA ARG A 200 -5.83 8.33 23.66
C ARG A 200 -4.86 8.46 22.47
N GLY A 201 -5.21 7.82 21.35
CA GLY A 201 -4.40 7.85 20.11
C GLY A 201 -3.11 7.02 20.15
N THR A 202 -2.89 6.22 21.21
CA THR A 202 -1.66 5.42 21.36
C THR A 202 -1.99 4.10 22.03
N ILE A 203 -1.43 3.01 21.53
CA ILE A 203 -1.45 1.68 22.15
C ILE A 203 -0.03 1.36 22.59
N ARG A 204 0.19 1.17 23.89
CA ARG A 204 1.48 0.77 24.44
C ARG A 204 1.52 -0.75 24.60
N LEU A 205 2.50 -1.40 23.98
CA LEU A 205 2.71 -2.84 24.10
C LEU A 205 3.42 -3.11 25.42
N ARG A 206 2.81 -3.96 26.27
CA ARG A 206 3.32 -4.33 27.60
C ARG A 206 4.02 -5.68 27.60
N ASP A 207 3.44 -6.63 26.86
CA ASP A 207 3.98 -7.99 26.71
C ASP A 207 4.04 -8.34 25.21
N ILE A 208 5.18 -8.05 24.60
CA ILE A 208 5.42 -8.29 23.18
C ILE A 208 5.51 -9.79 22.89
N GLU A 209 6.13 -10.56 23.77
CA GLU A 209 6.24 -12.01 23.61
C GLU A 209 4.89 -12.70 23.75
N GLY A 210 4.05 -12.23 24.65
CA GLY A 210 2.65 -12.69 24.77
C GLY A 210 1.86 -12.42 23.51
N LEU A 211 2.05 -11.24 22.86
CA LEU A 211 1.43 -10.93 21.58
C LEU A 211 1.99 -11.79 20.44
N ARG A 212 3.31 -12.08 20.39
CA ARG A 212 3.91 -12.99 19.41
C ARG A 212 3.34 -14.41 19.46
N LYS A 213 3.03 -14.91 20.66
CA LYS A 213 2.41 -16.25 20.84
C LYS A 213 0.97 -16.32 20.34
N ILE A 214 0.28 -15.19 20.24
CA ILE A 214 -1.09 -15.13 19.72
C ILE A 214 -1.07 -15.05 18.18
N GLY A 215 -0.15 -14.28 17.57
CA GLY A 215 -0.03 -14.06 16.13
C GLY A 215 0.66 -15.19 15.41
#